data_d44b4fc189a883145742f44e762236cd
#
_entry.id   d44b4fc189a883145742f44e762236cd
#
_cell.length_a   1.000
_cell.length_b   1.000
_cell.length_c   1.000
_cell.angle_alpha   90.00
_cell.angle_beta   90.00
_cell.angle_gamma   90.00
#
_symmetry.space_group_name_H-M   'P 1'
#
loop_
_entity.id
_entity.type
_entity.pdbx_description
1 polymer ?
#
loop_
_entity_poly.entity_id
_entity_poly.type
_entity_poly.pdbx_seq_one_letter_code
_entity_poly.pdbx_strand_id
1 'polypeptide(L)'
;MPRIFYSAFLNDKKHITMKTTIEISNYPLNADYIPPIQDFIDRINVHANIKVKVNATSTHIVGEIDEVMPIIQQEIKTSFEKYGKMIFVMKVLNGALDI
;
A
#
# COMPACT_ATOMS: atom_id res chain seq x y z
N MET A 1 -1.29 24.53 -22.18
CA MET A 1 -2.65 24.09 -21.91
C MET A 1 -3.16 24.67 -20.61
N PRO A 2 -4.37 25.24 -20.60
CA PRO A 2 -4.94 25.73 -19.35
C PRO A 2 -5.11 24.60 -18.32
N ARG A 3 -4.72 24.85 -17.09
CA ARG A 3 -4.79 23.82 -16.05
C ARG A 3 -6.22 23.35 -15.78
N ILE A 4 -7.19 24.25 -15.84
CA ILE A 4 -8.59 23.90 -15.61
C ILE A 4 -9.05 22.87 -16.64
N PHE A 5 -8.74 23.09 -17.90
CA PHE A 5 -9.09 22.14 -18.95
C PHE A 5 -8.41 20.79 -18.75
N TYR A 6 -7.13 20.84 -18.38
CA TYR A 6 -6.36 19.63 -18.14
C TYR A 6 -6.94 18.84 -16.96
N SER A 7 -7.31 19.53 -15.89
CA SER A 7 -7.90 18.88 -14.72
C SER A 7 -9.23 18.21 -15.04
N ALA A 8 -10.09 18.85 -15.83
CA ALA A 8 -11.34 18.28 -16.25
C ALA A 8 -11.12 17.00 -17.06
N PHE A 9 -10.17 17.04 -17.97
CA PHE A 9 -9.81 15.87 -18.75
C PHE A 9 -9.29 14.73 -17.89
N LEU A 10 -8.45 15.03 -16.89
CA LEU A 10 -7.95 14.02 -15.95
C LEU A 10 -9.07 13.45 -15.08
N ASN A 11 -10.03 14.27 -14.69
CA ASN A 11 -11.17 13.79 -13.91
C ASN A 11 -11.99 12.78 -14.71
N ASP A 12 -12.19 13.03 -15.99
CA ASP A 12 -12.86 12.06 -16.86
C ASP A 12 -12.08 10.76 -16.91
N LYS A 13 -10.76 10.84 -16.96
CA LYS A 13 -9.88 9.66 -16.96
C LYS A 13 -9.87 8.92 -15.63
N LYS A 14 -10.30 9.51 -14.54
CA LYS A 14 -10.40 8.82 -13.26
C LYS A 14 -11.42 7.69 -13.29
N HIS A 15 -12.31 7.68 -14.25
CA HIS A 15 -13.22 6.56 -14.45
C HIS A 15 -12.51 5.34 -15.05
N ILE A 16 -11.31 5.54 -15.61
CA ILE A 16 -10.47 4.45 -16.07
C ILE A 16 -9.67 3.96 -14.86
N THR A 17 -10.01 2.76 -14.41
CA THR A 17 -9.34 2.17 -13.27
C THR A 17 -7.97 1.63 -13.68
N MET A 18 -6.99 1.75 -12.77
CA MET A 18 -5.70 1.13 -12.95
C MET A 18 -5.42 0.27 -11.73
N LYS A 19 -5.42 -1.04 -11.92
CA LYS A 19 -5.11 -1.98 -10.85
C LYS A 19 -3.62 -2.09 -10.65
N THR A 20 -3.23 -2.33 -9.41
CA THR A 20 -1.85 -2.62 -9.05
C THR A 20 -1.81 -3.79 -8.08
N THR A 21 -0.70 -4.51 -8.11
CA THR A 21 -0.36 -5.49 -7.09
C THR A 21 0.93 -5.04 -6.44
N ILE A 22 0.93 -4.98 -5.12
CA ILE A 22 2.08 -4.60 -4.34
C ILE A 22 2.51 -5.78 -3.48
N GLU A 23 3.80 -6.07 -3.48
CA GLU A 23 4.39 -6.97 -2.52
C GLU A 23 5.27 -6.14 -1.59
N ILE A 24 4.96 -6.14 -0.30
CA ILE A 24 5.66 -5.32 0.68
C ILE A 24 6.18 -6.19 1.81
N SER A 25 7.44 -5.94 2.20
CA SER A 25 8.09 -6.59 3.33
C SER A 25 8.51 -5.52 4.33
N ASN A 26 8.32 -5.81 5.61
CA ASN A 26 8.66 -4.93 6.71
C ASN A 26 9.83 -5.53 7.49
N TYR A 27 10.91 -4.76 7.62
CA TYR A 27 12.12 -5.17 8.36
C TYR A 27 12.35 -4.20 9.52
N PRO A 28 11.72 -4.44 10.67
CA PRO A 28 11.99 -3.63 11.86
C PRO A 28 13.44 -3.78 12.32
N LEU A 29 14.09 -2.66 12.64
CA LEU A 29 15.46 -2.66 13.15
C LEU A 29 15.43 -2.70 14.66
N ASN A 30 14.85 -3.76 15.18
CA ASN A 30 14.56 -3.92 16.60
C ASN A 30 14.63 -5.42 16.93
N ALA A 31 15.14 -5.76 18.11
CA ALA A 31 15.23 -7.16 18.56
C ALA A 31 13.84 -7.80 18.63
N ASP A 32 12.84 -7.04 19.06
CA ASP A 32 11.45 -7.50 19.11
C ASP A 32 10.74 -7.07 17.84
N TYR A 33 10.91 -7.85 16.76
CA TYR A 33 10.46 -7.48 15.44
C TYR A 33 9.02 -7.94 15.11
N ILE A 34 8.46 -8.88 15.86
CA ILE A 34 7.14 -9.45 15.55
C ILE A 34 6.00 -8.43 15.73
N PRO A 35 5.91 -7.69 16.85
CA PRO A 35 4.80 -6.76 17.05
C PRO A 35 4.69 -5.67 15.96
N PRO A 36 5.78 -5.02 15.51
CA PRO A 36 5.67 -4.05 14.42
C PRO A 36 5.16 -4.65 13.11
N ILE A 37 5.58 -5.87 12.79
CA ILE A 37 5.13 -6.56 11.57
C ILE A 37 3.64 -6.88 11.69
N GLN A 38 3.22 -7.47 12.79
CA GLN A 38 1.83 -7.85 12.99
C GLN A 38 0.91 -6.63 13.02
N ASP A 39 1.34 -5.55 13.66
CA ASP A 39 0.56 -4.32 13.71
C ASP A 39 0.33 -3.72 12.32
N PHE A 40 1.36 -3.70 11.47
CA PHE A 40 1.22 -3.23 10.10
C PHE A 40 0.20 -4.09 9.32
N ILE A 41 0.31 -5.41 9.44
CA ILE A 41 -0.61 -6.35 8.79
C ILE A 41 -2.04 -6.09 9.26
N ASP A 42 -2.25 -5.95 10.55
CA ASP A 42 -3.58 -5.74 11.13
C ASP A 42 -4.18 -4.42 10.63
N ARG A 43 -3.39 -3.35 10.57
CA ARG A 43 -3.87 -2.05 10.09
C ARG A 43 -4.20 -2.07 8.60
N ILE A 44 -3.39 -2.74 7.79
CA ILE A 44 -3.68 -2.89 6.36
C ILE A 44 -4.98 -3.66 6.14
N ASN A 45 -5.23 -4.68 6.93
CA ASN A 45 -6.41 -5.55 6.78
C ASN A 45 -7.74 -4.85 7.12
N VAL A 46 -7.73 -3.70 7.78
CA VAL A 46 -8.98 -2.97 8.08
C VAL A 46 -9.56 -2.28 6.85
N HIS A 47 -8.75 -2.07 5.81
CA HIS A 47 -9.19 -1.36 4.61
C HIS A 47 -9.99 -2.28 3.70
N ALA A 48 -11.30 -2.00 3.58
CA ALA A 48 -12.23 -2.87 2.84
C ALA A 48 -12.09 -2.78 1.32
N ASN A 49 -11.47 -1.71 0.82
CA ASN A 49 -11.37 -1.44 -0.61
C ASN A 49 -10.13 -2.05 -1.29
N ILE A 50 -9.36 -2.85 -0.55
CA ILE A 50 -8.18 -3.53 -1.08
C ILE A 50 -8.24 -5.01 -0.72
N LYS A 51 -7.56 -5.83 -1.51
CA LYS A 51 -7.42 -7.24 -1.22
C LYS A 51 -6.02 -7.48 -0.63
N VAL A 52 -5.96 -8.19 0.48
CA VAL A 52 -4.71 -8.43 1.21
C VAL A 52 -4.48 -9.91 1.36
N LYS A 53 -3.26 -10.36 1.08
CA LYS A 53 -2.83 -11.72 1.39
C LYS A 53 -1.48 -11.69 2.07
N VAL A 54 -1.41 -12.25 3.26
CA VAL A 54 -0.18 -12.32 4.05
C VAL A 54 0.54 -13.62 3.74
N ASN A 55 1.83 -13.50 3.42
CA ASN A 55 2.73 -14.63 3.23
C ASN A 55 3.78 -14.63 4.34
N ALA A 56 4.65 -15.66 4.36
CA ALA A 56 5.61 -15.84 5.43
C ALA A 56 6.59 -14.65 5.57
N THR A 57 6.99 -14.04 4.45
CA THR A 57 8.00 -12.98 4.46
C THR A 57 7.54 -11.67 3.82
N SER A 58 6.30 -11.63 3.34
CA SER A 58 5.78 -10.44 2.66
C SER A 58 4.27 -10.42 2.70
N THR A 59 3.70 -9.26 2.36
CA THR A 59 2.26 -9.08 2.24
C THR A 59 1.94 -8.61 0.82
N HIS A 60 0.97 -9.25 0.18
CA HIS A 60 0.47 -8.84 -1.12
C HIS A 60 -0.78 -7.99 -0.95
N ILE A 61 -0.86 -6.91 -1.70
CA ILE A 61 -2.00 -5.98 -1.68
C ILE A 61 -2.41 -5.70 -3.11
N VAL A 62 -3.69 -5.90 -3.42
CA VAL A 62 -4.24 -5.67 -4.75
C VAL A 62 -5.40 -4.70 -4.67
N GLY A 63 -5.44 -3.74 -5.57
CA GLY A 63 -6.54 -2.77 -5.66
C GLY A 63 -6.25 -1.70 -6.69
N GLU A 64 -7.08 -0.67 -6.69
CA GLU A 64 -6.88 0.53 -7.50
C GLU A 64 -5.64 1.27 -7.01
N ILE A 65 -4.75 1.66 -7.92
CA ILE A 65 -3.50 2.31 -7.53
C ILE A 65 -3.75 3.61 -6.73
N ASP A 66 -4.78 4.35 -7.11
CA ASP A 66 -5.12 5.61 -6.43
C ASP A 66 -5.69 5.40 -5.04
N GLU A 67 -6.08 4.19 -4.70
CA GLU A 67 -6.52 3.81 -3.35
C GLU A 67 -5.43 3.11 -2.56
N VAL A 68 -4.71 2.19 -3.21
CA VAL A 68 -3.68 1.39 -2.57
C VAL A 68 -2.51 2.23 -2.09
N MET A 69 -1.99 3.12 -2.95
CA MET A 69 -0.79 3.89 -2.61
C MET A 69 -0.99 4.82 -1.42
N PRO A 70 -2.09 5.59 -1.33
CA PRO A 70 -2.32 6.41 -0.14
C PRO A 70 -2.48 5.59 1.14
N ILE A 71 -3.11 4.42 1.05
CA ILE A 71 -3.26 3.52 2.20
C ILE A 71 -1.89 3.06 2.69
N ILE A 72 -1.05 2.58 1.78
CA ILE A 72 0.28 2.09 2.13
C ILE A 72 1.12 3.22 2.74
N GLN A 73 1.10 4.40 2.13
CA GLN A 73 1.82 5.55 2.65
C GLN A 73 1.40 5.87 4.09
N GLN A 74 0.11 5.90 4.35
CA GLN A 74 -0.41 6.21 5.68
C GLN A 74 0.01 5.16 6.70
N GLU A 75 -0.05 3.88 6.32
CA GLU A 75 0.29 2.81 7.25
C GLU A 75 1.79 2.69 7.50
N ILE A 76 2.61 2.98 6.50
CA ILE A 76 4.06 3.10 6.70
C ILE A 76 4.37 4.23 7.68
N LYS A 77 3.74 5.38 7.48
CA LYS A 77 3.94 6.54 8.37
C LYS A 77 3.55 6.20 9.81
N THR A 78 2.42 5.54 10.00
CA THR A 78 1.99 5.11 11.33
C THR A 78 2.99 4.15 11.96
N SER A 79 3.53 3.21 11.19
CA SER A 79 4.55 2.29 11.68
C SER A 79 5.81 3.02 12.14
N PHE A 80 6.27 4.00 11.34
CA PHE A 80 7.43 4.81 11.71
C PHE A 80 7.20 5.59 13.00
N GLU A 81 6.01 6.14 13.16
CA GLU A 81 5.67 6.91 14.35
C GLU A 81 5.58 6.04 15.60
N LYS A 82 5.05 4.82 15.47
CA LYS A 82 4.85 3.90 16.60
C LYS A 82 6.11 3.15 17.01
N TYR A 83 6.93 2.73 16.06
CA TYR A 83 8.01 1.79 16.30
C TYR A 83 9.40 2.30 15.95
N GLY A 84 9.49 3.46 15.32
CA GLY A 84 10.77 4.06 14.98
C GLY A 84 11.40 3.45 13.73
N LYS A 85 12.71 3.15 13.82
CA LYS A 85 13.47 2.77 12.63
C LYS A 85 13.10 1.40 12.10
N MET A 86 12.77 1.35 10.81
CA MET A 86 12.49 0.12 10.09
C MET A 86 12.64 0.36 8.59
N ILE A 87 12.69 -0.72 7.84
CA ILE A 87 12.81 -0.68 6.39
C ILE A 87 11.60 -1.36 5.79
N PHE A 88 10.94 -0.69 4.85
CA PHE A 88 9.96 -1.34 3.98
C PHE A 88 10.57 -1.52 2.61
N VAL A 89 10.43 -2.72 2.05
CA VAL A 89 10.80 -3.01 0.67
C VAL A 89 9.53 -3.31 -0.09
N MET A 90 9.32 -2.62 -1.19
CA MET A 90 8.06 -2.69 -1.91
C MET A 90 8.30 -2.89 -3.40
N LYS A 91 7.59 -3.86 -3.96
CA LYS A 91 7.50 -4.05 -5.41
C LYS A 91 6.13 -3.58 -5.86
N VAL A 92 6.08 -2.79 -6.91
CA VAL A 92 4.84 -2.27 -7.48
C VAL A 92 4.69 -2.81 -8.89
N LEU A 93 3.64 -3.60 -9.12
CA LEU A 93 3.38 -4.25 -10.40
C LEU A 93 2.12 -3.66 -11.01
N ASN A 94 2.17 -3.42 -12.32
CA ASN A 94 1.01 -2.96 -13.07
C ASN A 94 0.07 -4.15 -13.35
N GLY A 95 -1.09 -4.11 -12.75
CA GLY A 95 -2.11 -5.15 -12.92
C GLY A 95 -2.49 -5.83 -11.62
N ALA A 96 -3.60 -6.54 -11.66
CA ALA A 96 -4.12 -7.29 -10.51
C ALA A 96 -3.73 -8.75 -10.66
N LEU A 97 -2.85 -9.23 -9.79
CA LEU A 97 -2.55 -10.66 -9.71
C LEU A 97 -3.62 -11.38 -8.90
N ASP A 98 -3.80 -12.64 -9.20
CA ASP A 98 -4.69 -13.52 -8.46
C ASP A 98 -3.95 -14.02 -7.21
N ILE A 99 -4.25 -13.43 -6.09
CA ILE A 99 -3.57 -13.75 -4.82
C ILE A 99 -4.46 -14.53 -3.86
#